data_65165da99a9593ae77f5786479691879
#
_entry.id   65165da99a9593ae77f5786479691879
#
_cell.length_a   1.000
_cell.length_b   1.000
_cell.length_c   1.000
_cell.angle_alpha   90.00
_cell.angle_beta   90.00
_cell.angle_gamma   90.00
#
_symmetry.space_group_name_H-M   'P 1'
#
loop_
_entity.id
_entity.type
_entity.pdbx_description
1 polymer ?
#
loop_
_entity_poly.entity_id
_entity_poly.type
_entity_poly.pdbx_seq_one_letter_code
_entity_poly.pdbx_strand_id
1 'polypeptide(L)'
;MASVWKQLWRWQRGRQGSGYDKLLLGGMRWPIPCDCYLLRFPEGASVPPHTDRVAQGRHYRLNIILRPAGRGGEFVCARPIYANRRIKLFRPDAEEHSVTTIEQGTRGVLSIGWVRGARGDTRPAA
;
A
#
# COMPACT_ATOMS: atom_id res chain seq x y z
N MET A 1 7.04 16.72 -7.86
CA MET A 1 5.93 17.35 -7.12
C MET A 1 4.72 17.58 -8.01
N ALA A 2 4.93 18.15 -9.17
CA ALA A 2 3.80 18.38 -10.07
C ALA A 2 3.05 17.10 -10.40
N SER A 3 3.77 15.99 -10.62
CA SER A 3 3.13 14.72 -10.95
C SER A 3 2.27 14.19 -9.80
N VAL A 4 2.69 14.42 -8.56
CA VAL A 4 1.91 13.99 -7.40
C VAL A 4 0.59 14.74 -7.34
N TRP A 5 0.64 16.04 -7.53
CA TRP A 5 -0.58 16.85 -7.51
C TRP A 5 -1.51 16.49 -8.66
N LYS A 6 -0.96 16.18 -9.83
CA LYS A 6 -1.78 15.77 -10.96
C LYS A 6 -2.48 14.45 -10.72
N GLN A 7 -1.91 13.59 -9.88
CA GLN A 7 -2.47 12.27 -9.61
C GLN A 7 -3.44 12.26 -8.44
N LEU A 8 -3.48 13.34 -7.68
CA LEU A 8 -4.34 13.42 -6.51
C LEU A 8 -5.80 13.27 -6.90
N TRP A 9 -6.52 12.40 -6.18
CA TRP A 9 -7.94 12.14 -6.38
C TRP A 9 -8.28 11.57 -7.76
N ARG A 10 -7.34 10.92 -8.41
CA ARG A 10 -7.58 10.27 -9.70
C ARG A 10 -7.25 8.80 -9.56
N TRP A 11 -8.15 7.96 -10.07
CA TRP A 11 -7.91 6.53 -10.08
C TRP A 11 -6.78 6.20 -11.04
N GLN A 12 -5.88 5.35 -10.60
CA GLN A 12 -4.75 4.89 -11.39
C GLN A 12 -4.63 3.39 -11.24
N ARG A 13 -4.02 2.75 -12.23
CA ARG A 13 -3.66 1.35 -12.10
C ARG A 13 -2.63 1.20 -11.00
N GLY A 14 -2.80 0.16 -10.21
CA GLY A 14 -1.82 -0.19 -9.21
C GLY A 14 -0.62 -0.87 -9.84
N ARG A 15 -0.09 -1.85 -9.13
CA ARG A 15 1.07 -2.58 -9.59
C ARG A 15 0.77 -3.25 -10.93
N GLN A 16 1.72 -3.17 -11.86
CA GLN A 16 1.53 -3.71 -13.20
C GLN A 16 1.12 -5.18 -13.16
N GLY A 17 0.09 -5.52 -13.92
CA GLY A 17 -0.39 -6.90 -13.99
C GLY A 17 -1.25 -7.35 -12.83
N SER A 18 -1.47 -6.49 -11.84
CA SER A 18 -2.24 -6.86 -10.66
C SER A 18 -3.75 -6.69 -10.84
N GLY A 19 -4.14 -5.75 -11.67
CA GLY A 19 -5.56 -5.49 -11.91
C GLY A 19 -6.26 -4.67 -10.86
N TYR A 20 -5.56 -4.17 -9.85
CA TYR A 20 -6.20 -3.30 -8.87
C TYR A 20 -5.95 -1.83 -9.22
N ASP A 21 -6.80 -0.97 -8.66
CA ASP A 21 -6.72 0.47 -8.87
C ASP A 21 -6.42 1.17 -7.56
N LYS A 22 -5.77 2.32 -7.64
CA LYS A 22 -5.46 3.11 -6.46
C LYS A 22 -5.82 4.57 -6.70
N LEU A 23 -6.28 5.22 -5.64
CA LEU A 23 -6.63 6.63 -5.64
C LEU A 23 -5.81 7.31 -4.56
N LEU A 24 -4.96 8.25 -4.96
CA LEU A 24 -4.14 8.99 -4.01
C LEU A 24 -5.01 10.02 -3.31
N LEU A 25 -5.18 9.85 -2.00
CA LEU A 25 -5.96 10.77 -1.19
C LEU A 25 -5.13 11.91 -0.62
N GLY A 26 -3.85 11.67 -0.39
CA GLY A 26 -2.95 12.70 0.11
C GLY A 26 -1.58 12.13 0.40
N GLY A 27 -0.65 13.03 0.68
CA GLY A 27 0.69 12.62 1.01
C GLY A 27 1.59 13.82 1.23
N MET A 28 2.76 13.58 1.79
CA MET A 28 3.76 14.60 2.00
C MET A 28 5.14 13.95 1.96
N ARG A 29 6.16 14.76 1.71
CA ARG A 29 7.53 14.28 1.68
C ARG A 29 8.32 14.73 2.90
N TRP A 30 7.87 15.77 3.54
CA TRP A 30 8.55 16.35 4.69
C TRP A 30 7.51 16.87 5.67
N PRO A 31 7.71 16.74 6.97
CA PRO A 31 8.91 16.23 7.67
C PRO A 31 9.04 14.71 7.64
N ILE A 32 7.94 13.99 7.41
CA ILE A 32 7.96 12.52 7.33
C ILE A 32 7.30 12.13 6.02
N PRO A 33 8.02 11.47 5.12
CA PRO A 33 7.40 10.99 3.90
C PRO A 33 6.23 10.07 4.25
N CYS A 34 5.07 10.35 3.68
CA CYS A 34 3.88 9.54 3.92
C CYS A 34 2.91 9.67 2.75
N ASP A 35 1.99 8.74 2.67
CA ASP A 35 0.95 8.76 1.66
C ASP A 35 -0.30 8.09 2.21
N CYS A 36 -1.41 8.33 1.53
CA CYS A 36 -2.68 7.71 1.86
C CYS A 36 -3.40 7.41 0.55
N TYR A 37 -3.71 6.14 0.35
CA TYR A 37 -4.39 5.67 -0.86
C TYR A 37 -5.68 4.96 -0.52
N LEU A 38 -6.63 5.07 -1.42
CA LEU A 38 -7.77 4.18 -1.46
C LEU A 38 -7.49 3.15 -2.54
N LEU A 39 -7.54 1.87 -2.19
CA LEU A 39 -7.24 0.77 -3.10
C LEU A 39 -8.52 0.01 -3.42
N ARG A 40 -8.70 -0.33 -4.69
CA ARG A 40 -9.86 -1.08 -5.14
C ARG A 40 -9.39 -2.31 -5.91
N PHE A 41 -9.83 -3.47 -5.44
CA PHE A 41 -9.46 -4.76 -6.03
C PHE A 41 -10.72 -5.41 -6.58
N PRO A 42 -10.98 -5.30 -7.88
CA PRO A 42 -12.12 -5.98 -8.49
C PRO A 42 -11.84 -7.47 -8.63
N GLU A 43 -12.85 -8.22 -9.02
CA GLU A 43 -12.70 -9.65 -9.29
C GLU A 43 -11.57 -9.87 -10.30
N GLY A 44 -10.77 -10.88 -10.06
CA GLY A 44 -9.63 -11.20 -10.89
C GLY A 44 -8.35 -10.50 -10.49
N ALA A 45 -8.43 -9.46 -9.69
CA ALA A 45 -7.23 -8.74 -9.24
C ALA A 45 -6.46 -9.57 -8.22
N SER A 46 -5.14 -9.41 -8.24
CA SER A 46 -4.27 -10.05 -7.27
C SER A 46 -2.98 -9.24 -7.18
N VAL A 47 -2.24 -9.43 -6.11
CA VAL A 47 -0.92 -8.81 -5.96
C VAL A 47 0.05 -9.95 -5.66
N PRO A 48 0.97 -10.24 -6.59
CA PRO A 48 1.94 -11.30 -6.34
C PRO A 48 2.88 -10.95 -5.20
N PRO A 49 3.49 -11.95 -4.55
CA PRO A 49 4.43 -11.68 -3.47
C PRO A 49 5.56 -10.77 -3.91
N HIS A 50 5.82 -9.74 -3.11
CA HIS A 50 6.88 -8.78 -3.41
C HIS A 50 7.22 -7.99 -2.16
N THR A 51 8.32 -7.24 -2.25
CA THR A 51 8.69 -6.24 -1.25
C THR A 51 8.80 -4.89 -1.94
N ASP A 52 8.54 -3.84 -1.18
CA ASP A 52 8.63 -2.46 -1.70
C ASP A 52 9.81 -1.77 -1.04
N ARG A 53 10.96 -1.85 -1.67
CA ARG A 53 12.16 -1.29 -1.09
C ARG A 53 12.13 0.22 -1.09
N VAL A 54 12.74 0.82 -0.06
CA VAL A 54 12.93 2.26 0.01
C VAL A 54 14.42 2.56 0.00
N ALA A 55 14.76 3.75 -0.47
CA ALA A 55 16.16 4.15 -0.58
C ALA A 55 16.81 4.25 0.80
N GLN A 56 16.08 4.72 1.77
CA GLN A 56 16.57 4.84 3.13
C GLN A 56 15.41 4.81 4.10
N GLY A 57 15.73 4.49 5.36
CA GLY A 57 14.74 4.44 6.41
C GLY A 57 13.95 3.15 6.39
N ARG A 58 12.86 3.17 7.09
CA ARG A 58 11.97 2.03 7.25
C ARG A 58 10.58 2.43 6.81
N HIS A 59 10.01 1.64 5.94
CA HIS A 59 8.67 1.89 5.43
C HIS A 59 7.67 1.10 6.28
N TYR A 60 6.66 1.80 6.76
CA TYR A 60 5.54 1.19 7.50
C TYR A 60 4.27 1.45 6.73
N ARG A 61 3.38 0.48 6.74
CA ARG A 61 2.11 0.64 6.06
C ARG A 61 0.99 0.06 6.91
N LEU A 62 -0.06 0.86 7.03
CA LEU A 62 -1.29 0.47 7.73
C LEU A 62 -2.39 0.34 6.70
N ASN A 63 -2.90 -0.86 6.54
CA ASN A 63 -4.03 -1.11 5.65
C ASN A 63 -5.26 -1.39 6.48
N ILE A 64 -6.31 -0.64 6.20
CA ILE A 64 -7.60 -0.81 6.85
C ILE A 64 -8.57 -1.33 5.80
N ILE A 65 -9.08 -2.54 5.99
CA ILE A 65 -9.97 -3.15 5.03
C ILE A 65 -11.37 -2.57 5.23
N LEU A 66 -11.78 -1.73 4.30
CA LEU A 66 -13.09 -1.09 4.34
C LEU A 66 -14.18 -2.04 3.85
N ARG A 67 -13.85 -2.84 2.83
CA ARG A 67 -14.78 -3.79 2.25
C ARG A 67 -14.01 -5.07 1.90
N PRO A 68 -14.27 -6.18 2.59
CA PRO A 68 -13.62 -7.44 2.23
C PRO A 68 -14.24 -8.00 0.95
N ALA A 69 -13.47 -8.78 0.22
CA ALA A 69 -14.01 -9.53 -0.91
C ALA A 69 -14.98 -10.59 -0.37
N GLY A 70 -15.90 -11.01 -1.21
CA GLY A 70 -16.79 -12.10 -0.84
C GLY A 70 -16.06 -13.42 -0.76
N ARG A 71 -15.05 -13.61 -1.60
CA ARG A 71 -14.19 -14.79 -1.59
C ARG A 71 -12.84 -14.42 -2.21
N GLY A 72 -11.76 -15.00 -1.65
CA GLY A 72 -10.42 -14.65 -2.07
C GLY A 72 -10.01 -13.29 -1.55
N GLY A 73 -8.97 -12.73 -2.13
CA GLY A 73 -8.51 -11.39 -1.78
C GLY A 73 -7.98 -11.28 -0.38
N GLU A 74 -7.21 -12.26 0.06
CA GLU A 74 -6.64 -12.25 1.40
C GLU A 74 -5.24 -11.68 1.37
N PHE A 75 -4.95 -10.83 2.33
CA PHE A 75 -3.63 -10.27 2.50
C PHE A 75 -2.74 -11.31 3.18
N VAL A 76 -1.59 -11.56 2.59
CA VAL A 76 -0.63 -12.53 3.10
C VAL A 76 0.68 -11.83 3.40
N CYS A 77 1.12 -11.94 4.64
CA CYS A 77 2.40 -11.40 5.09
C CYS A 77 2.86 -12.28 6.26
N ALA A 78 4.03 -12.88 6.15
CA ALA A 78 4.47 -13.87 7.13
C ALA A 78 4.70 -13.26 8.51
N ARG A 79 5.23 -12.05 8.57
CA ARG A 79 5.57 -11.41 9.84
C ARG A 79 5.06 -9.98 9.90
N PRO A 80 3.75 -9.79 9.99
CA PRO A 80 3.22 -8.45 10.16
C PRO A 80 3.53 -7.93 11.57
N ILE A 81 3.55 -6.61 11.72
CA ILE A 81 3.71 -6.01 13.04
C ILE A 81 2.43 -6.25 13.84
N TYR A 82 1.28 -6.08 13.20
CA TYR A 82 -0.02 -6.32 13.81
C TYR A 82 -0.99 -6.69 12.70
N ALA A 83 -1.83 -7.68 12.96
CA ALA A 83 -2.83 -8.06 11.96
C ALA A 83 -4.07 -8.64 12.64
N ASN A 84 -5.22 -8.18 12.17
CA ASN A 84 -6.48 -8.80 12.49
C ASN A 84 -7.32 -8.81 11.21
N ARG A 85 -8.61 -9.05 11.31
CA ARG A 85 -9.44 -9.19 10.11
C ARG A 85 -9.54 -7.91 9.29
N ARG A 86 -9.39 -6.75 9.91
CA ARG A 86 -9.61 -5.47 9.26
C ARG A 86 -8.35 -4.62 9.17
N ILE A 87 -7.40 -4.81 10.06
CA ILE A 87 -6.24 -3.94 10.17
C ILE A 87 -4.98 -4.75 9.97
N LYS A 88 -4.12 -4.27 9.07
CA LYS A 88 -2.83 -4.90 8.80
C LYS A 88 -1.76 -3.82 8.88
N LEU A 89 -0.84 -3.97 9.83
CA LEU A 89 0.31 -3.08 9.99
C LEU A 89 1.56 -3.90 9.71
N PHE A 90 2.36 -3.47 8.75
CA PHE A 90 3.50 -4.27 8.31
C PHE A 90 4.58 -3.37 7.70
N ARG A 91 5.72 -3.98 7.42
CA ARG A 91 6.82 -3.29 6.76
C ARG A 91 6.96 -3.81 5.33
N PRO A 92 6.39 -3.11 4.36
CA PRO A 92 6.46 -3.57 2.98
C PRO A 92 7.87 -3.59 2.40
N ASP A 93 8.79 -2.84 3.00
CA ASP A 93 10.19 -2.83 2.57
C ASP A 93 10.96 -4.04 3.05
N ALA A 94 10.54 -4.65 4.15
CA ALA A 94 11.26 -5.75 4.78
C ALA A 94 10.57 -7.10 4.60
N GLU A 95 9.25 -7.10 4.55
CA GLU A 95 8.49 -8.35 4.52
C GLU A 95 7.79 -8.54 3.19
N GLU A 96 7.94 -9.73 2.64
CA GLU A 96 7.21 -10.08 1.42
C GLU A 96 5.72 -10.13 1.74
N HIS A 97 4.95 -9.53 0.88
CA HIS A 97 3.50 -9.47 1.07
C HIS A 97 2.78 -9.63 -0.26
N SER A 98 1.55 -10.08 -0.18
CA SER A 98 0.75 -10.37 -1.37
C SER A 98 -0.73 -10.27 -1.04
N VAL A 99 -1.55 -10.28 -2.08
CA VAL A 99 -2.99 -10.39 -1.96
C VAL A 99 -3.43 -11.50 -2.91
N THR A 100 -4.13 -12.49 -2.40
CA THR A 100 -4.62 -13.58 -3.22
C THR A 100 -5.69 -13.07 -4.18
N THR A 101 -5.92 -13.81 -5.23
CA THR A 101 -6.88 -13.40 -6.28
C THR A 101 -8.26 -13.16 -5.68
N ILE A 102 -8.87 -12.05 -6.06
CA ILE A 102 -10.26 -11.77 -5.71
C ILE A 102 -11.15 -12.69 -6.51
N GLU A 103 -11.79 -13.62 -5.86
CA GLU A 103 -12.65 -14.60 -6.55
C GLU A 103 -14.07 -14.10 -6.67
N GLN A 104 -14.53 -13.30 -5.72
CA GLN A 104 -15.89 -12.80 -5.72
C GLN A 104 -15.96 -11.46 -5.01
N GLY A 105 -16.64 -10.51 -5.64
CA GLY A 105 -16.85 -9.18 -5.06
C GLY A 105 -15.69 -8.24 -5.32
N THR A 106 -15.66 -7.16 -4.58
CA THR A 106 -14.64 -6.12 -4.68
C THR A 106 -14.08 -5.86 -3.31
N ARG A 107 -12.76 -5.83 -3.22
CA ARG A 107 -12.06 -5.52 -1.96
C ARG A 107 -11.66 -4.06 -1.95
N GLY A 108 -12.03 -3.34 -0.90
CA GLY A 108 -11.67 -1.93 -0.73
C GLY A 108 -10.80 -1.75 0.50
N VAL A 109 -9.71 -1.00 0.36
CA VAL A 109 -8.73 -0.82 1.41
C VAL A 109 -8.30 0.64 1.49
N LEU A 110 -8.22 1.16 2.70
CA LEU A 110 -7.57 2.44 2.97
C LEU A 110 -6.14 2.12 3.39
N SER A 111 -5.16 2.63 2.65
CA SER A 111 -3.76 2.30 2.85
C SER A 111 -2.96 3.55 3.18
N ILE A 112 -2.36 3.57 4.36
CA ILE A 112 -1.59 4.70 4.85
C ILE A 112 -0.15 4.23 5.06
N GLY A 113 0.78 4.89 4.38
CA GLY A 113 2.18 4.52 4.49
C GLY A 113 3.03 5.69 4.97
N TRP A 114 4.12 5.38 5.65
CA TRP A 114 5.09 6.40 6.05
C TRP A 114 6.47 5.77 6.15
N VAL A 115 7.48 6.64 6.08
CA VAL A 115 8.87 6.22 6.17
C VAL A 115 9.50 6.91 7.37
N ARG A 116 10.08 6.12 8.27
CA ARG A 116 10.77 6.61 9.45
C ARG A 116 12.26 6.47 9.24
N GLY A 117 13.00 7.43 9.76
CA GLY A 117 14.44 7.40 9.63
C GLY A 117 14.95 7.74 8.26
N ALA A 118 14.09 8.21 7.37
CA ALA A 118 14.51 8.70 6.07
C ALA A 118 15.25 10.00 6.25
N ARG A 119 16.37 10.15 5.57
CA ARG A 119 17.20 11.34 5.68
C ARG A 119 17.28 12.10 4.38
N GLY A 120 16.84 11.47 3.33
CA GLY A 120 16.91 12.06 2.01
C GLY A 120 16.08 13.31 1.87
N ASP A 121 15.08 13.45 2.71
CA ASP A 121 14.27 14.63 2.74
C ASP A 121 15.08 15.86 3.16
N THR A 122 16.07 15.68 4.03
CA THR A 122 16.88 16.79 4.54
C THR A 122 18.35 16.53 4.39
N ARG A 123 18.78 15.29 4.21
CA ARG A 123 20.18 14.92 4.19
C ARG A 123 20.40 13.84 3.16
N PRO A 124 21.64 13.71 2.70
CA PRO A 124 21.98 12.62 1.80
C PRO A 124 21.73 11.29 2.48
N ALA A 125 21.65 10.26 1.68
CA ALA A 125 21.49 8.92 2.19
C ALA A 125 22.59 8.62 3.20
N ALA A 126 22.17 8.06 4.27
CA ALA A 126 23.13 7.67 5.29
C ALA A 126 23.93 6.47 4.82
#